data_3ac808e9ab4b294546a308323c55b823
#
_entry.id   3ac808e9ab4b294546a308323c55b823
#
_cell.length_a   1.000
_cell.length_b   1.000
_cell.length_c   1.000
_cell.angle_alpha   90.00
_cell.angle_beta   90.00
_cell.angle_gamma   90.00
#
_symmetry.space_group_name_H-M   'P 1'
#
loop_
_entity.id
_entity.type
_entity.pdbx_description
1 polymer ?
#
loop_
_entity_poly.entity_id
_entity_poly.type
_entity_poly.pdbx_seq_one_letter_code
_entity_poly.pdbx_strand_id
1 'polypeptide(L)'
;MGTNSGERPRRGRPRDPEAEPRIRRYAVQLLLERGFDGMTVDDVAEAAGVGKATIYRRWASKDQLANDALADLFDIEIPDADTGSIAGDLRQVYRDALALVNTAEGLAMIRLAVSEMNRDEQVAVFYRNFLDRRVDHTAAALERARGRGEPVRADADPVLMVQWLAGVLVIRALTGQAMPSVEDADHLVQMTLRCILE
;
A
#
# COMPACT_ATOMS: atom_id res chain seq x y z
N MET A 1 -5.67 54.08 42.68
CA MET A 1 -6.63 53.26 41.91
C MET A 1 -5.95 52.84 40.62
N GLY A 2 -5.34 51.67 40.60
CA GLY A 2 -4.64 51.14 39.43
C GLY A 2 -5.48 50.02 38.85
N THR A 3 -6.00 50.20 37.64
CA THR A 3 -6.72 49.19 36.88
C THR A 3 -5.74 48.26 36.21
N ASN A 4 -5.65 47.05 36.76
CA ASN A 4 -4.87 45.95 36.20
C ASN A 4 -5.66 45.36 35.01
N SER A 5 -5.27 45.72 33.78
CA SER A 5 -5.79 45.14 32.55
C SER A 5 -5.19 43.76 32.35
N GLY A 6 -5.88 42.73 32.82
CA GLY A 6 -5.52 41.32 32.56
C GLY A 6 -5.57 40.99 31.08
N GLU A 7 -4.41 40.87 30.45
CA GLU A 7 -4.23 40.30 29.13
C GLU A 7 -4.69 38.84 29.16
N ARG A 8 -5.83 38.53 28.53
CA ARG A 8 -6.27 37.15 28.34
C ARG A 8 -5.30 36.45 27.38
N PRO A 9 -4.78 35.27 27.73
CA PRO A 9 -3.94 34.52 26.83
C PRO A 9 -4.71 34.22 25.54
N ARG A 10 -4.13 34.59 24.39
CA ARG A 10 -4.64 34.24 23.05
C ARG A 10 -4.80 32.74 22.99
N ARG A 11 -6.03 32.24 22.99
CA ARG A 11 -6.35 30.87 22.68
C ARG A 11 -5.76 30.55 21.30
N GLY A 12 -4.76 29.66 21.25
CA GLY A 12 -4.22 29.16 20.00
C GLY A 12 -5.33 28.64 19.12
N ARG A 13 -5.19 28.80 17.80
CA ARG A 13 -6.13 28.26 16.79
C ARG A 13 -6.45 26.80 17.14
N PRO A 14 -7.74 26.38 17.14
CA PRO A 14 -8.12 25.01 17.41
C PRO A 14 -7.29 24.05 16.56
N ARG A 15 -6.90 22.92 17.12
CA ARG A 15 -6.17 21.87 16.37
C ARG A 15 -7.09 21.38 15.27
N ASP A 16 -6.62 21.47 14.03
CA ASP A 16 -7.28 20.87 12.87
C ASP A 16 -7.05 19.33 12.91
N PRO A 17 -8.08 18.53 13.21
CA PRO A 17 -7.94 17.06 13.27
C PRO A 17 -7.61 16.45 11.92
N GLU A 18 -7.99 17.12 10.81
CA GLU A 18 -7.76 16.66 9.45
C GLU A 18 -6.36 17.02 8.91
N ALA A 19 -5.59 17.81 9.67
CA ALA A 19 -4.28 18.26 9.21
C ALA A 19 -3.30 17.09 8.99
N GLU A 20 -3.29 16.10 9.89
CA GLU A 20 -2.35 14.97 9.81
C GLU A 20 -2.66 14.02 8.66
N PRO A 21 -3.90 13.52 8.49
CA PRO A 21 -4.24 12.71 7.31
C PRO A 21 -3.95 13.46 6.00
N ARG A 22 -4.21 14.77 5.96
CA ARG A 22 -3.96 15.60 4.78
C ARG A 22 -2.47 15.72 4.49
N ILE A 23 -1.62 15.94 5.50
CA ILE A 23 -0.17 16.01 5.35
C ILE A 23 0.37 14.68 4.81
N ARG A 24 -0.01 13.54 5.39
CA ARG A 24 0.44 12.21 4.95
C ARG A 24 0.00 11.92 3.50
N ARG A 25 -1.23 12.24 3.14
CA ARG A 25 -1.73 12.07 1.76
C ARG A 25 -0.91 12.87 0.74
N TYR A 26 -0.56 14.14 1.04
CA TYR A 26 0.27 14.91 0.13
C TYR A 26 1.73 14.47 0.14
N ALA A 27 2.25 13.98 1.26
CA ALA A 27 3.57 13.35 1.30
C ALA A 27 3.60 12.10 0.41
N VAL A 28 2.61 11.21 0.48
CA VAL A 28 2.46 10.07 -0.45
C VAL A 28 2.45 10.56 -1.90
N GLN A 29 1.60 11.53 -2.23
CA GLN A 29 1.50 12.03 -3.60
C GLN A 29 2.86 12.53 -4.13
N LEU A 30 3.58 13.33 -3.36
CA LEU A 30 4.89 13.87 -3.74
C LEU A 30 5.96 12.77 -3.82
N LEU A 31 5.92 11.78 -2.92
CA LEU A 31 6.79 10.60 -3.00
C LEU A 31 6.56 9.82 -4.31
N LEU A 32 5.29 9.62 -4.68
CA LEU A 32 4.93 8.91 -5.92
C LEU A 32 5.30 9.70 -7.18
N GLU A 33 5.19 11.02 -7.15
CA GLU A 33 5.48 11.89 -8.30
C GLU A 33 6.98 12.15 -8.50
N ARG A 34 7.74 12.33 -7.39
CA ARG A 34 9.11 12.88 -7.43
C ARG A 34 10.16 11.99 -6.76
N GLY A 35 9.75 10.87 -6.17
CA GLY A 35 10.61 10.02 -5.36
C GLY A 35 10.97 10.68 -4.01
N PHE A 36 11.75 9.94 -3.19
CA PHE A 36 12.16 10.40 -1.87
C PHE A 36 13.00 11.68 -1.94
N ASP A 37 13.99 11.73 -2.84
CA ASP A 37 14.90 12.87 -2.96
C ASP A 37 14.17 14.14 -3.42
N GLY A 38 13.20 14.00 -4.32
CA GLY A 38 12.43 15.12 -4.88
C GLY A 38 11.31 15.66 -3.99
N MET A 39 10.91 14.95 -2.94
CA MET A 39 9.97 15.45 -1.94
C MET A 39 10.65 16.38 -0.95
N THR A 40 10.07 17.56 -0.69
CA THR A 40 10.51 18.45 0.40
C THR A 40 9.39 18.69 1.42
N VAL A 41 9.75 18.95 2.68
CA VAL A 41 8.76 19.32 3.72
C VAL A 41 8.03 20.61 3.34
N ASP A 42 8.67 21.49 2.58
CA ASP A 42 8.11 22.74 2.10
C ASP A 42 6.96 22.49 1.11
N ASP A 43 7.20 21.63 0.13
CA ASP A 43 6.18 21.25 -0.86
C ASP A 43 4.99 20.56 -0.18
N VAL A 44 5.25 19.68 0.80
CA VAL A 44 4.19 19.03 1.58
C VAL A 44 3.39 20.05 2.39
N ALA A 45 4.05 21.02 3.03
CA ALA A 45 3.37 22.04 3.82
C ALA A 45 2.48 22.94 2.95
N GLU A 46 2.99 23.34 1.77
CA GLU A 46 2.25 24.13 0.78
C GLU A 46 1.04 23.37 0.27
N ALA A 47 1.22 22.14 -0.20
CA ALA A 47 0.15 21.29 -0.73
C ALA A 47 -0.92 20.98 0.33
N ALA A 48 -0.50 20.72 1.58
CA ALA A 48 -1.42 20.45 2.69
C ALA A 48 -2.07 21.71 3.28
N GLY A 49 -1.65 22.92 2.87
CA GLY A 49 -2.16 24.19 3.40
C GLY A 49 -1.87 24.37 4.90
N VAL A 50 -0.69 23.93 5.36
CA VAL A 50 -0.25 24.04 6.76
C VAL A 50 1.11 24.74 6.86
N GLY A 51 1.42 25.29 8.04
CA GLY A 51 2.78 25.80 8.28
C GLY A 51 3.77 24.66 8.53
N LYS A 52 5.04 24.80 8.09
CA LYS A 52 6.14 23.85 8.37
C LYS A 52 6.23 23.45 9.85
N ALA A 53 6.03 24.41 10.76
CA ALA A 53 6.03 24.15 12.20
C ALA A 53 4.96 23.12 12.63
N THR A 54 3.87 22.99 11.87
CA THR A 54 2.84 21.99 12.11
C THR A 54 3.36 20.59 11.77
N ILE A 55 4.12 20.47 10.68
CA ILE A 55 4.77 19.22 10.28
C ILE A 55 5.85 18.84 11.29
N TYR A 56 6.82 19.73 11.55
CA TYR A 56 7.95 19.45 12.44
C TYR A 56 7.57 19.19 13.89
N ARG A 57 6.37 19.60 14.32
CA ARG A 57 5.86 19.23 15.64
C ARG A 57 5.52 17.74 15.75
N ARG A 58 5.21 17.09 14.63
CA ARG A 58 4.82 15.65 14.58
C ARG A 58 5.95 14.77 14.07
N TRP A 59 6.63 15.21 13.04
CA TRP A 59 7.72 14.47 12.38
C TRP A 59 9.01 15.25 12.52
N ALA A 60 9.99 14.68 13.22
CA ALA A 60 11.26 15.36 13.48
C ALA A 60 12.09 15.58 12.20
N SER A 61 11.83 14.80 11.13
CA SER A 61 12.56 14.88 9.87
C SER A 61 11.65 14.57 8.68
N LYS A 62 12.16 14.86 7.47
CA LYS A 62 11.56 14.43 6.19
C LYS A 62 11.43 12.90 6.14
N ASP A 63 12.47 12.20 6.61
CA ASP A 63 12.51 10.73 6.60
C ASP A 63 11.37 10.14 7.43
N GLN A 64 11.14 10.68 8.64
CA GLN A 64 10.05 10.21 9.48
C GLN A 64 8.68 10.46 8.84
N LEU A 65 8.47 11.64 8.22
CA LEU A 65 7.24 11.93 7.48
C LEU A 65 7.04 10.98 6.30
N ALA A 66 8.10 10.75 5.52
CA ALA A 66 8.07 9.84 4.38
C ALA A 66 7.74 8.40 4.82
N ASN A 67 8.35 7.95 5.91
CA ASN A 67 8.11 6.61 6.45
C ASN A 67 6.67 6.41 6.90
N ASP A 68 6.10 7.36 7.65
CA ASP A 68 4.70 7.28 8.07
C ASP A 68 3.75 7.31 6.85
N ALA A 69 4.08 8.12 5.85
CA ALA A 69 3.32 8.20 4.61
C ALA A 69 3.40 6.89 3.79
N LEU A 70 4.60 6.28 3.72
CA LEU A 70 4.79 4.98 3.07
C LEU A 70 4.09 3.85 3.82
N ALA A 71 4.12 3.87 5.16
CA ALA A 71 3.40 2.88 5.96
C ALA A 71 1.91 2.89 5.60
N ASP A 72 1.29 4.07 5.54
CA ASP A 72 -0.12 4.22 5.11
C ASP A 72 -0.35 3.70 3.68
N LEU A 73 0.58 3.97 2.77
CA LEU A 73 0.49 3.53 1.37
C LEU A 73 0.55 2.00 1.23
N PHE A 74 1.42 1.34 2.00
CA PHE A 74 1.60 -0.11 1.97
C PHE A 74 0.68 -0.87 2.95
N ASP A 75 -0.07 -0.16 3.80
CA ASP A 75 -1.07 -0.74 4.70
C ASP A 75 -2.43 -0.95 4.02
N ILE A 76 -2.44 -1.02 2.69
CA ILE A 76 -3.64 -1.33 1.93
C ILE A 76 -4.04 -2.77 2.22
N GLU A 77 -5.14 -2.95 2.92
CA GLU A 77 -5.74 -4.26 3.14
C GLU A 77 -6.42 -4.75 1.86
N ILE A 78 -5.91 -5.84 1.31
CA ILE A 78 -6.71 -6.70 0.42
C ILE A 78 -7.39 -7.71 1.35
N PRO A 79 -8.70 -7.67 1.49
CA PRO A 79 -9.41 -8.53 2.45
C PRO A 79 -9.09 -10.00 2.25
N ASP A 80 -9.03 -10.76 3.34
CA ASP A 80 -8.96 -12.22 3.26
C ASP A 80 -10.29 -12.74 2.72
N ALA A 81 -10.24 -13.50 1.63
CA ALA A 81 -11.42 -14.07 1.00
C ALA A 81 -11.71 -15.47 1.57
N ASP A 82 -12.95 -15.70 1.99
CA ASP A 82 -13.46 -17.04 2.36
C ASP A 82 -14.82 -17.24 1.69
N THR A 83 -14.79 -17.58 0.41
CA THR A 83 -15.96 -17.72 -0.46
C THR A 83 -16.53 -19.15 -0.46
N GLY A 84 -15.89 -20.05 0.27
CA GLY A 84 -16.25 -21.47 0.29
C GLY A 84 -15.53 -22.34 -0.75
N SER A 85 -14.62 -21.78 -1.56
CA SER A 85 -13.77 -22.53 -2.48
C SER A 85 -12.47 -21.79 -2.78
N ILE A 86 -11.39 -22.54 -3.04
CA ILE A 86 -10.09 -21.94 -3.42
C ILE A 86 -10.21 -21.14 -4.73
N ALA A 87 -11.02 -21.58 -5.66
CA ALA A 87 -11.26 -20.86 -6.91
C ALA A 87 -11.97 -19.52 -6.67
N GLY A 88 -12.92 -19.47 -5.74
CA GLY A 88 -13.61 -18.26 -5.34
C GLY A 88 -12.70 -17.31 -4.58
N ASP A 89 -11.91 -17.83 -3.64
CA ASP A 89 -10.98 -17.06 -2.82
C ASP A 89 -9.92 -16.39 -3.71
N LEU A 90 -9.29 -17.13 -4.62
CA LEU A 90 -8.33 -16.58 -5.58
C LEU A 90 -8.95 -15.55 -6.52
N ARG A 91 -10.18 -15.80 -6.98
CA ARG A 91 -10.89 -14.85 -7.85
C ARG A 91 -11.10 -13.51 -7.16
N GLN A 92 -11.54 -13.53 -5.91
CA GLN A 92 -11.75 -12.30 -5.14
C GLN A 92 -10.42 -11.55 -4.94
N VAL A 93 -9.39 -12.23 -4.44
CA VAL A 93 -8.06 -11.64 -4.21
C VAL A 93 -7.46 -11.06 -5.49
N TYR A 94 -7.57 -11.77 -6.62
CA TYR A 94 -7.02 -11.28 -7.90
C TYR A 94 -7.79 -10.08 -8.42
N ARG A 95 -9.12 -10.07 -8.31
CA ARG A 95 -9.95 -8.91 -8.67
C ARG A 95 -9.60 -7.68 -7.87
N ASP A 96 -9.43 -7.83 -6.55
CA ASP A 96 -9.07 -6.73 -5.66
C ASP A 96 -7.66 -6.21 -5.96
N ALA A 97 -6.69 -7.11 -6.19
CA ALA A 97 -5.34 -6.74 -6.58
C ALA A 97 -5.32 -6.00 -7.93
N LEU A 98 -6.07 -6.49 -8.94
CA LEU A 98 -6.16 -5.85 -10.25
C LEU A 98 -6.92 -4.52 -10.18
N ALA A 99 -7.97 -4.42 -9.37
CA ALA A 99 -8.64 -3.15 -9.13
C ALA A 99 -7.69 -2.12 -8.54
N LEU A 100 -6.90 -2.51 -7.53
CA LEU A 100 -5.90 -1.65 -6.90
C LEU A 100 -4.86 -1.16 -7.90
N VAL A 101 -4.21 -2.05 -8.65
CA VAL A 101 -3.11 -1.65 -9.56
C VAL A 101 -3.57 -0.89 -10.80
N ASN A 102 -4.85 -0.87 -11.09
CA ASN A 102 -5.46 -0.03 -12.11
C ASN A 102 -5.84 1.36 -11.60
N THR A 103 -5.62 1.66 -10.31
CA THR A 103 -5.65 3.05 -9.80
C THR A 103 -4.32 3.76 -10.05
N ALA A 104 -4.33 5.08 -10.07
CA ALA A 104 -3.10 5.87 -10.20
C ALA A 104 -2.16 5.60 -9.01
N GLU A 105 -2.71 5.50 -7.81
CA GLU A 105 -1.99 5.26 -6.56
C GLU A 105 -1.36 3.85 -6.54
N GLY A 106 -2.11 2.81 -6.90
CA GLY A 106 -1.62 1.43 -6.93
C GLY A 106 -0.50 1.22 -7.95
N LEU A 107 -0.64 1.80 -9.15
CA LEU A 107 0.42 1.77 -10.16
C LEU A 107 1.66 2.53 -9.68
N ALA A 108 1.48 3.70 -9.08
CA ALA A 108 2.58 4.51 -8.56
C ALA A 108 3.28 3.80 -7.39
N MET A 109 2.54 3.08 -6.52
CA MET A 109 3.10 2.25 -5.45
C MET A 109 4.07 1.20 -6.01
N ILE A 110 3.70 0.46 -7.06
CA ILE A 110 4.58 -0.54 -7.68
C ILE A 110 5.83 0.15 -8.27
N ARG A 111 5.67 1.26 -8.96
CA ARG A 111 6.79 2.01 -9.54
C ARG A 111 7.75 2.52 -8.47
N LEU A 112 7.22 3.08 -7.38
CA LEU A 112 8.03 3.52 -6.24
C LEU A 112 8.77 2.35 -5.62
N ALA A 113 8.09 1.23 -5.34
CA ALA A 113 8.73 0.04 -4.80
C ALA A 113 9.91 -0.40 -5.67
N VAL A 114 9.70 -0.49 -6.98
CA VAL A 114 10.74 -0.94 -7.92
C VAL A 114 11.91 0.05 -8.02
N SER A 115 11.64 1.38 -8.04
CA SER A 115 12.69 2.40 -8.16
C SER A 115 13.52 2.57 -6.90
N GLU A 116 12.90 2.44 -5.73
CA GLU A 116 13.53 2.80 -4.45
C GLU A 116 13.99 1.59 -3.62
N MET A 117 13.50 0.37 -3.88
CA MET A 117 13.86 -0.84 -3.09
C MET A 117 15.38 -1.07 -2.92
N ASN A 118 16.18 -0.71 -3.93
CA ASN A 118 17.63 -0.87 -3.87
C ASN A 118 18.35 0.36 -3.29
N ARG A 119 17.64 1.45 -3.05
CA ARG A 119 18.19 2.72 -2.57
C ARG A 119 17.77 3.01 -1.14
N ASP A 120 16.57 2.58 -0.78
CA ASP A 120 15.96 2.84 0.52
C ASP A 120 15.50 1.53 1.16
N GLU A 121 16.19 1.13 2.23
CA GLU A 121 15.88 -0.10 2.98
C GLU A 121 14.47 -0.07 3.57
N GLN A 122 13.95 1.10 3.91
CA GLN A 122 12.61 1.21 4.49
C GLN A 122 11.52 0.93 3.46
N VAL A 123 11.67 1.44 2.23
CA VAL A 123 10.76 1.09 1.11
C VAL A 123 10.80 -0.42 0.88
N ALA A 124 12.00 -1.01 0.90
CA ALA A 124 12.17 -2.46 0.76
C ALA A 124 11.46 -3.23 1.89
N VAL A 125 11.58 -2.77 3.15
CA VAL A 125 10.89 -3.37 4.30
C VAL A 125 9.37 -3.28 4.15
N PHE A 126 8.82 -2.12 3.81
CA PHE A 126 7.38 -1.96 3.62
C PHE A 126 6.84 -2.87 2.52
N TYR A 127 7.52 -2.94 1.39
CA TYR A 127 7.10 -3.79 0.28
C TYR A 127 7.22 -5.28 0.60
N ARG A 128 8.29 -5.72 1.28
CA ARG A 128 8.41 -7.10 1.78
C ARG A 128 7.25 -7.43 2.72
N ASN A 129 7.00 -6.61 3.73
CA ASN A 129 5.90 -6.83 4.67
C ASN A 129 4.53 -6.88 3.96
N PHE A 130 4.32 -6.04 2.94
CA PHE A 130 3.13 -6.09 2.10
C PHE A 130 2.99 -7.45 1.40
N LEU A 131 4.05 -7.98 0.80
CA LEU A 131 4.05 -9.28 0.15
C LEU A 131 3.90 -10.44 1.15
N ASP A 132 4.57 -10.37 2.30
CA ASP A 132 4.51 -11.41 3.34
C ASP A 132 3.08 -11.58 3.85
N ARG A 133 2.35 -10.49 4.10
CA ARG A 133 0.91 -10.56 4.43
C ARG A 133 0.09 -11.27 3.35
N ARG A 134 0.42 -11.08 2.07
CA ARG A 134 -0.25 -11.80 0.96
C ARG A 134 0.08 -13.29 0.98
N VAL A 135 1.31 -13.64 1.32
CA VAL A 135 1.73 -15.05 1.47
C VAL A 135 0.96 -15.71 2.61
N ASP A 136 0.85 -15.05 3.77
CA ASP A 136 0.11 -15.57 4.93
C ASP A 136 -1.38 -15.81 4.60
N HIS A 137 -2.04 -14.85 3.94
CA HIS A 137 -3.44 -14.98 3.50
C HIS A 137 -3.60 -16.11 2.47
N THR A 138 -2.66 -16.24 1.53
CA THR A 138 -2.69 -17.31 0.52
C THR A 138 -2.49 -18.68 1.17
N ALA A 139 -1.56 -18.80 2.11
CA ALA A 139 -1.35 -20.02 2.89
C ALA A 139 -2.61 -20.42 3.66
N ALA A 140 -3.25 -19.47 4.34
CA ALA A 140 -4.51 -19.71 5.06
C ALA A 140 -5.64 -20.17 4.12
N ALA A 141 -5.74 -19.59 2.93
CA ALA A 141 -6.72 -19.99 1.93
C ALA A 141 -6.50 -21.44 1.43
N LEU A 142 -5.23 -21.82 1.19
CA LEU A 142 -4.87 -23.20 0.81
C LEU A 142 -5.21 -24.20 1.93
N GLU A 143 -4.94 -23.86 3.19
CA GLU A 143 -5.28 -24.72 4.32
C GLU A 143 -6.80 -24.87 4.50
N ARG A 144 -7.58 -23.78 4.35
CA ARG A 144 -9.04 -23.85 4.36
C ARG A 144 -9.56 -24.75 3.24
N ALA A 145 -9.00 -24.63 2.04
CA ALA A 145 -9.39 -25.47 0.90
C ALA A 145 -9.11 -26.97 1.14
N ARG A 146 -7.92 -27.29 1.67
CA ARG A 146 -7.58 -28.66 2.08
C ARG A 146 -8.54 -29.18 3.15
N GLY A 147 -8.86 -28.34 4.15
CA GLY A 147 -9.84 -28.68 5.20
C GLY A 147 -11.25 -28.94 4.66
N ARG A 148 -11.63 -28.35 3.52
CA ARG A 148 -12.89 -28.62 2.81
C ARG A 148 -12.82 -29.85 1.90
N GLY A 149 -11.65 -30.49 1.77
CA GLY A 149 -11.44 -31.64 0.88
C GLY A 149 -11.28 -31.28 -0.60
N GLU A 150 -10.95 -30.03 -0.91
CA GLU A 150 -10.60 -29.64 -2.28
C GLU A 150 -9.25 -30.27 -2.69
N PRO A 151 -9.07 -30.68 -3.95
CA PRO A 151 -7.88 -31.43 -4.40
C PRO A 151 -6.66 -30.50 -4.57
N VAL A 152 -6.33 -29.77 -3.53
CA VAL A 152 -5.15 -28.87 -3.51
C VAL A 152 -3.89 -29.70 -3.31
N ARG A 153 -2.97 -29.62 -4.26
CA ARG A 153 -1.68 -30.30 -4.22
C ARG A 153 -0.94 -30.03 -2.91
N ALA A 154 -0.26 -31.03 -2.39
CA ALA A 154 0.54 -30.90 -1.17
C ALA A 154 1.72 -29.94 -1.34
N ASP A 155 2.28 -29.83 -2.56
CA ASP A 155 3.39 -28.95 -2.93
C ASP A 155 2.95 -27.59 -3.44
N ALA A 156 1.68 -27.20 -3.34
CA ALA A 156 1.22 -25.86 -3.66
C ALA A 156 1.90 -24.82 -2.73
N ASP A 157 2.70 -23.95 -3.34
CA ASP A 157 3.56 -23.00 -2.63
C ASP A 157 2.94 -21.58 -2.64
N PRO A 158 2.48 -21.06 -1.48
CA PRO A 158 1.87 -19.75 -1.39
C PRO A 158 2.83 -18.61 -1.77
N VAL A 159 4.15 -18.78 -1.55
CA VAL A 159 5.15 -17.78 -1.91
C VAL A 159 5.23 -17.64 -3.43
N LEU A 160 5.34 -18.76 -4.14
CA LEU A 160 5.35 -18.75 -5.61
C LEU A 160 4.05 -18.23 -6.20
N MET A 161 2.90 -18.52 -5.59
CA MET A 161 1.60 -18.01 -6.04
C MET A 161 1.54 -16.48 -5.96
N VAL A 162 1.98 -15.90 -4.84
CA VAL A 162 2.03 -14.44 -4.67
C VAL A 162 3.05 -13.82 -5.63
N GLN A 163 4.23 -14.40 -5.76
CA GLN A 163 5.29 -13.92 -6.66
C GLN A 163 4.90 -14.01 -8.13
N TRP A 164 4.09 -15.01 -8.52
CA TRP A 164 3.56 -15.14 -9.87
C TRP A 164 2.74 -13.91 -10.27
N LEU A 165 1.72 -13.54 -9.49
CA LEU A 165 0.90 -12.37 -9.77
C LEU A 165 1.70 -11.08 -9.65
N ALA A 166 2.46 -10.90 -8.56
CA ALA A 166 3.30 -9.72 -8.34
C ALA A 166 4.30 -9.53 -9.48
N GLY A 167 4.94 -10.61 -9.96
CA GLY A 167 5.89 -10.56 -11.06
C GLY A 167 5.27 -10.07 -12.37
N VAL A 168 4.05 -10.53 -12.70
CA VAL A 168 3.32 -10.03 -13.87
C VAL A 168 3.09 -8.51 -13.77
N LEU A 169 2.64 -8.04 -12.61
CA LEU A 169 2.33 -6.63 -12.39
C LEU A 169 3.59 -5.76 -12.41
N VAL A 170 4.66 -6.21 -11.75
CA VAL A 170 5.96 -5.51 -11.71
C VAL A 170 6.56 -5.41 -13.11
N ILE A 171 6.60 -6.50 -13.89
CA ILE A 171 7.15 -6.49 -15.25
C ILE A 171 6.37 -5.50 -16.13
N ARG A 172 5.05 -5.50 -16.06
CA ARG A 172 4.22 -4.55 -16.83
C ARG A 172 4.44 -3.10 -16.41
N ALA A 173 4.56 -2.84 -15.11
CA ALA A 173 4.88 -1.51 -14.60
C ALA A 173 6.24 -0.99 -15.11
N LEU A 174 7.26 -1.87 -15.13
CA LEU A 174 8.62 -1.57 -15.61
C LEU A 174 8.67 -1.32 -17.12
N THR A 175 7.90 -2.07 -17.90
CA THR A 175 7.94 -2.01 -19.36
C THR A 175 6.92 -1.06 -19.96
N GLY A 176 6.12 -0.39 -19.13
CA GLY A 176 5.07 0.53 -19.58
C GLY A 176 3.89 -0.15 -20.27
N GLN A 177 3.74 -1.49 -20.09
CA GLN A 177 2.59 -2.21 -20.61
C GLN A 177 1.33 -1.91 -19.79
N ALA A 178 0.16 -2.00 -20.44
CA ALA A 178 -1.11 -1.87 -19.75
C ALA A 178 -1.25 -2.96 -18.69
N MET A 179 -1.74 -2.59 -17.49
CA MET A 179 -2.06 -3.57 -16.45
C MET A 179 -3.18 -4.50 -16.92
N PRO A 180 -3.22 -5.77 -16.46
CA PRO A 180 -4.37 -6.61 -16.68
C PRO A 180 -5.61 -5.95 -16.08
N SER A 181 -6.73 -6.05 -16.77
CA SER A 181 -8.00 -5.53 -16.28
C SER A 181 -8.60 -6.44 -15.19
N VAL A 182 -9.62 -5.97 -14.49
CA VAL A 182 -10.34 -6.80 -13.49
C VAL A 182 -11.00 -8.00 -14.16
N GLU A 183 -11.39 -7.89 -15.42
CA GLU A 183 -11.96 -8.97 -16.22
C GLU A 183 -10.95 -10.10 -16.51
N ASP A 184 -9.66 -9.80 -16.54
CA ASP A 184 -8.60 -10.79 -16.72
C ASP A 184 -8.40 -11.68 -15.48
N ALA A 185 -9.00 -11.34 -14.33
CA ALA A 185 -8.86 -12.09 -13.09
C ALA A 185 -9.22 -13.57 -13.25
N ASP A 186 -10.32 -13.87 -13.92
CA ASP A 186 -10.77 -15.25 -14.12
C ASP A 186 -9.76 -16.07 -14.93
N HIS A 187 -9.14 -15.46 -15.95
CA HIS A 187 -8.10 -16.13 -16.73
C HIS A 187 -6.85 -16.42 -15.89
N LEU A 188 -6.37 -15.43 -15.11
CA LEU A 188 -5.22 -15.59 -14.22
C LEU A 188 -5.49 -16.64 -13.14
N VAL A 189 -6.70 -16.66 -12.57
CA VAL A 189 -7.12 -17.68 -11.60
C VAL A 189 -7.09 -19.07 -12.23
N GLN A 190 -7.62 -19.25 -13.44
CA GLN A 190 -7.58 -20.54 -14.12
C GLN A 190 -6.15 -21.03 -14.37
N MET A 191 -5.24 -20.15 -14.73
CA MET A 191 -3.81 -20.49 -14.86
C MET A 191 -3.23 -20.97 -13.52
N THR A 192 -3.51 -20.24 -12.43
CA THR A 192 -3.05 -20.61 -11.10
C THR A 192 -3.63 -21.95 -10.63
N LEU A 193 -4.95 -22.17 -10.81
CA LEU A 193 -5.62 -23.41 -10.41
C LEU A 193 -5.02 -24.63 -11.11
N ARG A 194 -4.64 -24.53 -12.39
CA ARG A 194 -3.95 -25.61 -13.12
C ARG A 194 -2.60 -25.99 -12.51
N CYS A 195 -1.97 -25.07 -11.78
CA CYS A 195 -0.69 -25.34 -11.13
C CYS A 195 -0.86 -25.94 -9.73
N ILE A 196 -1.96 -25.66 -9.04
CA ILE A 196 -2.14 -26.00 -7.62
C ILE A 196 -3.17 -27.10 -7.36
N LEU A 197 -4.01 -27.47 -8.35
CA LEU A 197 -4.96 -28.58 -8.22
C LEU A 197 -4.41 -29.86 -8.85
N GLU A 198 -4.83 -31.01 -8.28
CA GLU A 198 -4.53 -32.33 -8.81
C GLU A 198 -5.32 -32.64 -10.10
#